data_3ef1b8ddebb040e5b37445eadc40192c
#
_entry.id   3ef1b8ddebb040e5b37445eadc40192c
#
_cell.length_a   1.000
_cell.length_b   1.000
_cell.length_c   1.000
_cell.angle_alpha   90.00
_cell.angle_beta   90.00
_cell.angle_gamma   90.00
#
_symmetry.space_group_name_H-M   'P 1'
#
loop_
_entity.id
_entity.type
_entity.pdbx_description
1 polymer ?
#
loop_
_entity_poly.entity_id
_entity_poly.type
_entity_poly.pdbx_seq_one_letter_code
_entity_poly.pdbx_strand_id
1 'polypeptide(L)'
;MKSFKVSIILPVYNVEKYLSACLDSLLAQTLEEIEIVAVNDGSTDGSLQILQAYQSLNPEKLFIFSTENHGVSRARNYGFAHSHGEYVWFVDSDDFVEPDACRLLYEKATADGNDLVLFRYYNVDSETGVRKEYIAS
;
A
#
# COMPACT_ATOMS: atom_id res chain seq x y z
N MET A 1 -10.61 -9.55 17.41
CA MET A 1 -9.89 -9.68 16.15
C MET A 1 -10.27 -8.56 15.21
N LYS A 2 -9.27 -7.83 14.70
CA LYS A 2 -9.54 -6.79 13.72
C LYS A 2 -9.85 -7.40 12.36
N SER A 3 -10.88 -6.92 11.71
CA SER A 3 -11.12 -7.23 10.31
C SER A 3 -10.78 -6.00 9.47
N PHE A 4 -10.17 -6.24 8.30
CA PHE A 4 -9.77 -5.18 7.41
C PHE A 4 -10.63 -5.17 6.16
N LYS A 5 -10.99 -3.99 5.72
CA LYS A 5 -11.73 -3.78 4.48
C LYS A 5 -10.81 -3.78 3.27
N VAL A 6 -9.67 -3.13 3.41
CA VAL A 6 -8.69 -3.01 2.33
C VAL A 6 -7.31 -3.37 2.86
N SER A 7 -6.61 -4.21 2.11
CA SER A 7 -5.19 -4.47 2.31
C SER A 7 -4.41 -3.72 1.25
N ILE A 8 -3.53 -2.82 1.69
CA ILE A 8 -2.65 -2.08 0.78
C ILE A 8 -1.34 -2.85 0.71
N ILE A 9 -1.01 -3.34 -0.47
CA ILE A 9 0.23 -4.08 -0.71
C ILE A 9 1.28 -3.09 -1.21
N LEU A 10 2.35 -2.97 -0.47
CA LEU A 10 3.39 -1.97 -0.71
C LEU A 10 4.75 -2.66 -0.91
N PRO A 11 5.15 -2.93 -2.16
CA PRO A 11 6.49 -3.43 -2.40
C PRO A 11 7.52 -2.32 -2.14
N VAL A 12 8.59 -2.65 -1.43
CA VAL A 12 9.62 -1.69 -1.04
C VAL A 12 10.99 -2.20 -1.47
N TYR A 13 11.65 -1.44 -2.33
CA TYR A 13 13.02 -1.74 -2.74
C TYR A 13 13.77 -0.44 -3.00
N ASN A 14 14.71 -0.10 -2.11
CA ASN A 14 15.60 1.06 -2.26
C ASN A 14 14.86 2.36 -2.59
N VAL A 15 13.86 2.69 -1.77
CA VAL A 15 13.01 3.89 -1.93
C VAL A 15 13.09 4.82 -0.74
N GLU A 16 14.21 4.85 -0.03
CA GLU A 16 14.33 5.64 1.20
C GLU A 16 14.00 7.12 1.02
N LYS A 17 14.19 7.67 -0.18
CA LYS A 17 13.88 9.09 -0.45
C LYS A 17 12.37 9.37 -0.50
N TYR A 18 11.57 8.38 -0.84
CA TYR A 18 10.12 8.57 -1.10
C TYR A 18 9.23 7.86 -0.10
N LEU A 19 9.78 6.90 0.63
CA LEU A 19 9.00 5.98 1.44
C LEU A 19 8.22 6.68 2.55
N SER A 20 8.81 7.65 3.22
CA SER A 20 8.13 8.37 4.31
C SER A 20 6.89 9.10 3.81
N ALA A 21 6.98 9.80 2.67
CA ALA A 21 5.83 10.50 2.10
C ALA A 21 4.72 9.51 1.71
N CYS A 22 5.10 8.37 1.13
CA CYS A 22 4.15 7.32 0.79
C CYS A 22 3.43 6.79 2.05
N LEU A 23 4.19 6.40 3.07
CA LEU A 23 3.63 5.88 4.33
C LEU A 23 2.74 6.91 5.02
N ASP A 24 3.14 8.18 5.05
CA ASP A 24 2.31 9.24 5.62
C ASP A 24 0.96 9.31 4.92
N SER A 25 0.94 9.22 3.58
CA SER A 25 -0.30 9.28 2.81
C SER A 25 -1.19 8.05 3.06
N LEU A 26 -0.59 6.88 3.24
CA LEU A 26 -1.34 5.64 3.51
C LEU A 26 -1.90 5.62 4.93
N LEU A 27 -1.14 6.12 5.90
CA LEU A 27 -1.58 6.17 7.29
C LEU A 27 -2.61 7.28 7.54
N ALA A 28 -2.69 8.26 6.66
CA ALA A 28 -3.66 9.35 6.74
C ALA A 28 -4.99 9.04 6.02
N GLN A 29 -5.18 7.81 5.54
CA GLN A 29 -6.43 7.45 4.87
C GLN A 29 -7.62 7.56 5.81
N THR A 30 -8.74 8.09 5.29
CA THR A 30 -9.96 8.27 6.09
C THR A 30 -10.68 6.95 6.38
N LEU A 31 -10.44 5.92 5.57
CA LEU A 31 -10.91 4.57 5.89
C LEU A 31 -9.99 3.97 6.95
N GLU A 32 -10.52 3.66 8.11
CA GLU A 32 -9.72 3.17 9.24
C GLU A 32 -9.41 1.67 9.17
N GLU A 33 -10.31 0.87 8.60
CA GLU A 33 -10.18 -0.59 8.56
C GLU A 33 -9.27 -1.02 7.42
N ILE A 34 -8.04 -0.53 7.43
CA ILE A 34 -7.02 -0.88 6.46
C ILE A 34 -5.82 -1.52 7.14
N GLU A 35 -5.16 -2.40 6.43
CA GLU A 35 -3.81 -2.85 6.77
C GLU A 35 -2.86 -2.47 5.64
N ILE A 36 -1.63 -2.15 5.99
CA ILE A 36 -0.57 -1.89 5.03
C ILE A 36 0.41 -3.06 5.14
N VAL A 37 0.52 -3.82 4.07
CA VAL A 37 1.42 -4.97 4.00
C VAL A 37 2.63 -4.55 3.18
N ALA A 38 3.68 -4.15 3.87
CA ALA A 38 4.93 -3.70 3.24
C ALA A 38 5.85 -4.90 3.07
N VAL A 39 6.30 -5.13 1.84
CA VAL A 39 7.22 -6.21 1.52
C VAL A 39 8.56 -5.60 1.13
N ASN A 40 9.52 -5.71 2.03
CA ASN A 40 10.89 -5.26 1.78
C ASN A 40 11.61 -6.29 0.94
N ASP A 41 11.81 -5.98 -0.33
CA ASP A 41 12.37 -6.88 -1.33
C ASP A 41 13.92 -6.76 -1.37
N GLY A 42 14.55 -7.01 -0.23
CA GLY A 42 16.00 -7.01 -0.12
C GLY A 42 16.64 -5.63 -0.25
N SER A 43 16.01 -4.57 0.28
CA SER A 43 16.58 -3.22 0.22
C SER A 43 17.96 -3.15 0.87
N THR A 44 18.86 -2.42 0.23
CA THR A 44 20.23 -2.18 0.71
C THR A 44 20.43 -0.78 1.28
N ASP A 45 19.41 0.07 1.18
CA ASP A 45 19.43 1.43 1.72
C ASP A 45 18.70 1.50 3.08
N GLY A 46 18.26 2.68 3.49
CA GLY A 46 17.55 2.89 4.75
C GLY A 46 16.05 2.56 4.73
N SER A 47 15.54 1.93 3.68
CA SER A 47 14.10 1.65 3.55
C SER A 47 13.57 0.79 4.69
N LEU A 48 14.25 -0.29 5.06
CA LEU A 48 13.78 -1.16 6.15
C LEU A 48 13.71 -0.42 7.48
N GLN A 49 14.71 0.42 7.77
CA GLN A 49 14.74 1.20 9.01
C GLN A 49 13.57 2.19 9.07
N ILE A 50 13.21 2.78 7.93
CA ILE A 50 12.04 3.66 7.85
C ILE A 50 10.77 2.87 8.12
N LEU A 51 10.59 1.71 7.50
CA LEU A 51 9.43 0.85 7.75
C LEU A 51 9.32 0.50 9.23
N GLN A 52 10.43 0.11 9.86
CA GLN A 52 10.44 -0.28 11.27
C GLN A 52 10.07 0.89 12.19
N ALA A 53 10.54 2.10 11.89
CA ALA A 53 10.19 3.29 12.66
C ALA A 53 8.68 3.56 12.58
N TYR A 54 8.09 3.48 11.39
CA TYR A 54 6.66 3.68 11.20
C TYR A 54 5.84 2.57 11.86
N GLN A 55 6.31 1.34 11.80
CA GLN A 55 5.61 0.20 12.43
C GLN A 55 5.55 0.37 13.95
N SER A 56 6.61 0.88 14.55
CA SER A 56 6.63 1.13 16.01
C SER A 56 5.51 2.06 16.45
N LEU A 57 5.14 3.03 15.59
CA LEU A 57 4.06 3.97 15.86
C LEU A 57 2.69 3.46 15.41
N ASN A 58 2.66 2.45 14.54
CA ASN A 58 1.43 1.94 13.94
C ASN A 58 1.41 0.41 13.92
N PRO A 59 1.59 -0.25 15.09
CA PRO A 59 1.77 -1.71 15.11
C PRO A 59 0.52 -2.50 14.71
N GLU A 60 -0.64 -1.88 14.73
CA GLU A 60 -1.90 -2.53 14.38
C GLU A 60 -2.27 -2.34 12.90
N LYS A 61 -1.58 -1.48 12.19
CA LYS A 61 -1.89 -1.12 10.81
C LYS A 61 -0.81 -1.49 9.81
N LEU A 62 0.45 -1.38 10.20
CA LEU A 62 1.59 -1.62 9.31
C LEU A 62 2.27 -2.93 9.67
N PHE A 63 2.33 -3.82 8.70
CA PHE A 63 2.97 -5.13 8.81
C PHE A 63 4.11 -5.20 7.80
N ILE A 64 5.28 -5.64 8.26
CA ILE A 64 6.50 -5.67 7.45
C ILE A 64 6.93 -7.11 7.23
N PHE A 65 7.20 -7.45 5.99
CA PHE A 65 7.81 -8.73 5.60
C PHE A 65 9.07 -8.43 4.82
N SER A 66 10.15 -9.13 5.13
CA SER A 66 11.41 -8.97 4.41
C SER A 66 11.72 -10.25 3.65
N THR A 67 12.09 -10.09 2.39
CA THR A 67 12.47 -11.20 1.51
C THR A 67 13.79 -10.87 0.83
N GLU A 68 14.41 -11.88 0.22
CA GLU A 68 15.51 -11.61 -0.70
C GLU A 68 14.99 -10.89 -1.94
N ASN A 69 15.88 -10.19 -2.63
CA ASN A 69 15.48 -9.44 -3.83
C ASN A 69 15.09 -10.41 -4.95
N HIS A 70 13.80 -10.46 -5.26
CA HIS A 70 13.23 -11.29 -6.31
C HIS A 70 12.39 -10.48 -7.31
N GLY A 71 12.30 -9.17 -7.14
CA GLY A 71 11.56 -8.28 -8.02
C GLY A 71 10.17 -7.92 -7.52
N VAL A 72 9.61 -6.87 -8.11
CA VAL A 72 8.35 -6.26 -7.67
C VAL A 72 7.16 -7.22 -7.81
N SER A 73 7.13 -8.04 -8.85
CA SER A 73 6.02 -8.99 -9.05
C SER A 73 5.95 -10.01 -7.93
N ARG A 74 7.10 -10.56 -7.51
CA ARG A 74 7.14 -11.51 -6.38
C ARG A 74 6.80 -10.83 -5.07
N ALA A 75 7.26 -9.60 -4.88
CA ALA A 75 6.92 -8.83 -3.68
C ALA A 75 5.42 -8.60 -3.58
N ARG A 76 4.76 -8.24 -4.68
CA ARG A 76 3.31 -8.08 -4.73
C ARG A 76 2.58 -9.38 -4.41
N ASN A 77 3.00 -10.49 -5.01
CA ASN A 77 2.41 -11.81 -4.75
C ASN A 77 2.59 -12.23 -3.30
N TYR A 78 3.76 -11.98 -2.74
CA TYR A 78 4.04 -12.28 -1.33
C TYR A 78 3.12 -11.47 -0.41
N GLY A 79 3.00 -10.18 -0.66
CA GLY A 79 2.10 -9.32 0.11
C GLY A 79 0.65 -9.74 -0.01
N PHE A 80 0.21 -10.08 -1.21
CA PHE A 80 -1.14 -10.57 -1.45
C PHE A 80 -1.42 -11.83 -0.63
N ALA A 81 -0.48 -12.78 -0.61
CA ALA A 81 -0.63 -14.03 0.13
C ALA A 81 -0.75 -13.81 1.65
N HIS A 82 -0.24 -12.70 2.15
CA HIS A 82 -0.27 -12.36 3.58
C HIS A 82 -1.33 -11.30 3.92
N SER A 83 -2.20 -10.95 2.98
CA SER A 83 -3.24 -9.95 3.17
C SER A 83 -4.50 -10.56 3.76
N HIS A 84 -5.28 -9.75 4.49
CA HIS A 84 -6.49 -10.17 5.19
C HIS A 84 -7.72 -9.36 4.82
N GLY A 85 -7.57 -8.30 4.02
CA GLY A 85 -8.67 -7.43 3.66
C GLY A 85 -9.65 -8.05 2.68
N GLU A 86 -10.87 -7.52 2.64
CA GLU A 86 -11.87 -7.93 1.65
C GLU A 86 -11.40 -7.59 0.23
N TYR A 87 -10.69 -6.48 0.08
CA TYR A 87 -10.14 -6.01 -1.20
C TYR A 87 -8.66 -5.73 -1.05
N VAL A 88 -7.93 -5.86 -2.14
CA VAL A 88 -6.48 -5.63 -2.18
C VAL A 88 -6.18 -4.47 -3.13
N TRP A 89 -5.32 -3.57 -2.69
CA TRP A 89 -4.88 -2.43 -3.47
C TRP A 89 -3.36 -2.39 -3.52
N PHE A 90 -2.79 -2.43 -4.71
CA PHE A 90 -1.34 -2.36 -4.91
C PHE A 90 -0.93 -0.90 -5.09
N VAL A 91 0.00 -0.45 -4.26
CA VAL A 91 0.52 0.92 -4.30
C VAL A 91 2.04 0.87 -4.43
N ASP A 92 2.58 1.71 -5.31
CA ASP A 92 4.03 1.81 -5.46
C ASP A 92 4.59 2.70 -4.33
N SER A 93 5.72 2.28 -3.76
CA SER A 93 6.29 2.93 -2.58
C SER A 93 6.94 4.29 -2.83
N ASP A 94 7.09 4.69 -4.08
CA ASP A 94 7.54 6.02 -4.46
C ASP A 94 6.39 6.99 -4.79
N ASP A 95 5.16 6.56 -4.60
CA ASP A 95 3.95 7.35 -4.84
C ASP A 95 3.33 7.80 -3.53
N PHE A 96 2.37 8.69 -3.61
CA PHE A 96 1.50 9.04 -2.50
C PHE A 96 0.06 9.11 -2.98
N VAL A 97 -0.89 8.97 -2.06
CA VAL A 97 -2.31 8.87 -2.41
C VAL A 97 -3.13 9.89 -1.64
N GLU A 98 -4.28 10.25 -2.18
CA GLU A 98 -5.18 11.19 -1.52
C GLU A 98 -5.84 10.58 -0.28
N PRO A 99 -6.20 11.38 0.72
CA PRO A 99 -6.74 10.88 1.98
C PRO A 99 -7.99 10.01 1.87
N ASP A 100 -8.85 10.27 0.88
CA ASP A 100 -10.10 9.54 0.71
C ASP A 100 -10.02 8.39 -0.30
N ALA A 101 -8.83 8.09 -0.83
CA ALA A 101 -8.69 7.12 -1.91
C ALA A 101 -9.22 5.74 -1.54
N CYS A 102 -8.81 5.20 -0.40
CA CYS A 102 -9.27 3.88 0.06
C CYS A 102 -10.78 3.86 0.31
N ARG A 103 -11.30 4.89 0.94
CA ARG A 103 -12.73 4.97 1.24
C ARG A 103 -13.57 4.97 -0.03
N LEU A 104 -13.19 5.80 -0.99
CA LEU A 104 -13.92 5.89 -2.26
C LEU A 104 -13.86 4.59 -3.05
N LEU A 105 -12.70 3.96 -3.09
CA LEU A 105 -12.53 2.68 -3.78
C LEU A 105 -13.37 1.59 -3.11
N TYR A 106 -13.37 1.54 -1.79
CA TYR A 106 -14.13 0.55 -1.05
C TYR A 106 -15.63 0.74 -1.24
N GLU A 107 -16.11 1.99 -1.16
CA GLU A 107 -17.53 2.31 -1.38
C GLU A 107 -17.98 1.90 -2.77
N LYS A 108 -17.17 2.19 -3.79
CA LYS A 108 -17.48 1.81 -5.17
C LYS A 108 -17.49 0.30 -5.35
N ALA A 109 -16.52 -0.38 -4.80
CA ALA A 109 -16.41 -1.83 -4.90
C ALA A 109 -17.61 -2.54 -4.27
N THR A 110 -18.03 -2.10 -3.10
CA THR A 110 -19.15 -2.70 -2.40
C THR A 110 -20.49 -2.34 -3.04
N ALA A 111 -20.63 -1.12 -3.58
CA ALA A 111 -21.86 -0.70 -4.26
C ALA A 111 -22.11 -1.53 -5.52
N ASP A 112 -21.07 -1.90 -6.24
CA ASP A 112 -21.20 -2.68 -7.48
C ASP A 112 -21.46 -4.18 -7.21
N GLY A 113 -21.28 -4.64 -5.97
CA GLY A 113 -21.53 -6.03 -5.58
C GLY A 113 -20.61 -7.04 -6.26
N ASN A 114 -19.44 -6.62 -6.71
CA ASN A 114 -18.50 -7.48 -7.43
C ASN A 114 -17.50 -8.12 -6.47
N ASP A 115 -17.35 -9.45 -6.59
CA ASP A 115 -16.30 -10.18 -5.87
C ASP A 115 -14.93 -9.91 -6.44
N LEU A 116 -14.85 -9.70 -7.76
CA LEU A 116 -13.62 -9.33 -8.45
C LEU A 116 -13.66 -7.84 -8.72
N VAL A 117 -12.87 -7.08 -7.98
CA VAL A 117 -12.84 -5.64 -8.10
C VAL A 117 -11.59 -5.19 -8.81
N LEU A 118 -11.77 -4.38 -9.84
CA LEU A 118 -10.69 -3.66 -10.47
C LEU A 118 -10.54 -2.34 -9.74
N PHE A 119 -9.47 -2.20 -8.97
CA PHE A 119 -9.18 -0.96 -8.29
C PHE A 119 -8.57 0.04 -9.26
N ARG A 120 -9.10 1.25 -9.22
CA ARG A 120 -8.48 2.39 -9.86
C ARG A 120 -7.89 3.28 -8.78
N TYR A 121 -6.68 3.72 -8.99
CA TYR A 121 -6.09 4.70 -8.11
C TYR A 121 -5.35 5.74 -8.94
N TYR A 122 -5.17 6.91 -8.33
CA TYR A 122 -4.51 8.03 -8.98
C TYR A 122 -3.19 8.28 -8.29
N ASN A 123 -2.14 8.35 -9.09
CA ASN A 123 -0.85 8.81 -8.63
C ASN A 123 -0.69 10.27 -9.04
N VAL A 124 -0.07 11.05 -8.18
CA VAL A 124 0.32 12.41 -8.51
C VAL A 124 1.81 12.40 -8.79
N ASP A 125 2.18 12.77 -10.01
CA ASP A 125 3.57 12.89 -10.38
C ASP A 125 4.20 14.02 -9.55
N SER A 126 5.26 13.70 -8.81
CA SER A 126 5.89 14.65 -7.91
C SER A 126 6.58 15.82 -8.62
N GLU A 127 6.94 15.65 -9.90
CA GLU A 127 7.62 16.69 -10.68
C GLU A 127 6.62 17.61 -11.39
N THR A 128 5.55 17.04 -11.93
CA THR A 128 4.60 17.77 -12.76
C THR A 128 3.27 18.03 -12.09
N GLY A 129 2.97 17.33 -11.00
CA GLY A 129 1.65 17.40 -10.35
C GLY A 129 0.53 16.74 -11.15
N VAL A 130 0.86 16.03 -12.21
CA VAL A 130 -0.14 15.37 -13.06
C VAL A 130 -0.56 14.06 -12.41
N ARG A 131 -1.88 13.86 -12.35
CA ARG A 131 -2.45 12.60 -11.84
C ARG A 131 -2.42 11.53 -12.94
N LYS A 132 -1.96 10.36 -12.57
CA LYS A 132 -2.03 9.18 -13.42
C LYS A 132 -3.04 8.22 -12.83
N GLU A 133 -3.88 7.67 -13.69
CA GLU A 133 -4.87 6.67 -13.29
C GLU A 133 -4.33 5.29 -13.62
N TYR A 134 -4.38 4.39 -12.64
CA TYR A 134 -3.99 2.98 -12.81
C TYR A 134 -5.17 2.09 -12.46
N ILE A 135 -5.23 0.95 -13.13
CA ILE A 135 -6.20 -0.09 -12.81
C ILE A 135 -5.40 -1.25 -12.21
N ALA A 136 -5.75 -1.61 -10.98
CA ALA A 136 -5.16 -2.75 -10.29
C ALA A 136 -6.26 -3.78 -10.02
N SER A 137 -5.95 -5.02 -10.24
CA SER A 137 -6.89 -6.11 -10.02
C SER A 137 -6.33 -7.11 -9.01
#